data_b63542bb3f895e06d5fc148c03536a91
#
_entry.id   b63542bb3f895e06d5fc148c03536a91
#
_cell.length_a   1.000
_cell.length_b   1.000
_cell.length_c   1.000
_cell.angle_alpha   90.00
_cell.angle_beta   90.00
_cell.angle_gamma   90.00
#
_symmetry.space_group_name_H-M   'P 1'
#
loop_
_entity.id
_entity.type
_entity.pdbx_description
1 polymer ?
#
loop_
_entity_poly.entity_id
_entity_poly.type
_entity_poly.pdbx_seq_one_letter_code
_entity_poly.pdbx_strand_id
1 'polypeptide(L)'
;MLKKLHILLLTLLTALCCTVTAWADYDYINDYSVSVQPNTEDGSLNITVSLTWTALEELPYNQELKIGVPNGSIREETALTDNIERLSFDNSYMYVYLDRAYEQGETFTFSYSWVQEYMYGLDGDTVTYDYTPGWFDEAKIGAMTLLWLDPDGLTGDFSDTSSAGGDVTRQDGVLAMTASGLDYGQTMTVRVRYTDWPTALSPENSIGSQPDNSGYDDWYDEDEDTGMAALFLTLIITIFIVWVVVRILRKLGGGYAGGFGTRYVFVNHLWYPAGPDGKPRPGSVGTK
;
A
#
# COMPACT_ATOMS: atom_id res chain seq x y z
N MET A 1 44.80 15.54 8.40
CA MET A 1 43.73 15.88 7.47
C MET A 1 42.83 14.70 7.09
N LEU A 2 43.37 13.55 6.71
CA LEU A 2 42.59 12.37 6.27
C LEU A 2 41.54 11.88 7.29
N LYS A 3 41.90 11.79 8.59
CA LYS A 3 40.96 11.37 9.65
C LYS A 3 39.75 12.31 9.81
N LYS A 4 39.97 13.61 9.68
CA LYS A 4 38.86 14.60 9.74
C LYS A 4 37.94 14.50 8.53
N LEU A 5 38.48 14.19 7.35
CA LEU A 5 37.71 13.96 6.12
C LEU A 5 36.85 12.69 6.21
N HIS A 6 37.39 11.60 6.79
CA HIS A 6 36.61 10.37 7.00
C HIS A 6 35.47 10.55 7.99
N ILE A 7 35.70 11.32 9.07
CA ILE A 7 34.64 11.64 10.05
C ILE A 7 33.54 12.49 9.39
N LEU A 8 33.91 13.49 8.59
CA LEU A 8 32.96 14.33 7.87
C LEU A 8 32.16 13.51 6.83
N LEU A 9 32.79 12.60 6.12
CA LEU A 9 32.14 11.73 5.15
C LEU A 9 31.18 10.75 5.83
N LEU A 10 31.57 10.18 6.97
CA LEU A 10 30.74 9.27 7.75
C LEU A 10 29.54 9.99 8.35
N THR A 11 29.70 11.23 8.86
CA THR A 11 28.57 12.02 9.36
C THR A 11 27.62 12.46 8.25
N LEU A 12 28.14 12.75 7.05
CA LEU A 12 27.32 13.08 5.89
C LEU A 12 26.54 11.85 5.41
N LEU A 13 27.18 10.67 5.42
CA LEU A 13 26.55 9.41 5.04
C LEU A 13 25.45 9.00 6.04
N THR A 14 25.71 9.15 7.34
CA THR A 14 24.69 8.89 8.37
C THR A 14 23.55 9.91 8.32
N ALA A 15 23.81 11.18 8.04
CA ALA A 15 22.77 12.18 7.84
C ALA A 15 21.91 11.88 6.61
N LEU A 16 22.51 11.38 5.53
CA LEU A 16 21.78 10.96 4.31
C LEU A 16 20.94 9.70 4.54
N CYS A 17 21.39 8.76 5.37
CA CYS A 17 20.61 7.56 5.72
C CYS A 17 19.47 7.85 6.71
N CYS A 18 19.50 9.00 7.42
CA CYS A 18 18.44 9.40 8.33
C CYS A 18 17.31 10.19 7.66
N THR A 19 17.43 10.54 6.37
CA THR A 19 16.32 11.05 5.58
C THR A 19 15.47 9.88 5.04
N VAL A 20 15.06 8.95 5.91
CA VAL A 20 13.88 8.15 5.64
C VAL A 20 12.75 9.17 5.67
N THR A 21 12.14 9.44 4.53
CA THR A 21 10.83 10.07 4.52
C THR A 21 9.96 9.22 5.42
N ALA A 22 9.66 9.69 6.62
CA ALA A 22 8.52 9.21 7.35
C ALA A 22 7.35 9.49 6.41
N TRP A 23 6.74 8.45 5.88
CA TRP A 23 5.43 8.57 5.26
C TRP A 23 4.57 9.02 6.42
N ALA A 24 4.18 10.28 6.43
CA ALA A 24 3.20 10.76 7.37
C ALA A 24 1.91 10.02 7.01
N ASP A 25 1.31 9.35 7.99
CA ASP A 25 -0.03 8.83 7.83
C ASP A 25 -0.91 10.08 7.63
N TYR A 26 -1.48 10.26 6.44
CA TYR A 26 -2.33 11.42 6.15
C TYR A 26 -3.65 11.35 6.90
N ASP A 27 -4.14 10.13 7.19
CA ASP A 27 -5.46 9.89 7.71
C ASP A 27 -5.53 8.66 8.61
N TYR A 28 -6.49 8.66 9.53
CA TYR A 28 -6.78 7.54 10.40
C TYR A 28 -8.29 7.31 10.50
N ILE A 29 -8.72 6.08 10.24
CA ILE A 29 -10.11 5.67 10.36
C ILE A 29 -10.32 5.06 11.74
N ASN A 30 -11.01 5.79 12.62
CA ASN A 30 -11.25 5.33 13.99
C ASN A 30 -12.21 4.15 14.02
N ASP A 31 -13.30 4.26 13.21
CA ASP A 31 -14.34 3.23 13.09
C ASP A 31 -14.81 3.15 11.64
N TYR A 32 -14.93 1.94 11.11
CA TYR A 32 -15.45 1.64 9.80
C TYR A 32 -16.55 0.59 9.91
N SER A 33 -17.79 0.97 9.71
CA SER A 33 -18.95 0.09 9.76
C SER A 33 -19.58 -0.06 8.37
N VAL A 34 -19.75 -1.29 7.93
CA VAL A 34 -20.38 -1.65 6.66
C VAL A 34 -21.55 -2.57 6.93
N SER A 35 -22.72 -2.22 6.43
CA SER A 35 -23.91 -3.08 6.43
C SER A 35 -24.23 -3.52 5.01
N VAL A 36 -24.39 -4.82 4.80
CA VAL A 36 -24.67 -5.44 3.50
C VAL A 36 -25.92 -6.26 3.58
N GLN A 37 -26.86 -6.03 2.65
CA GLN A 37 -28.08 -6.81 2.53
C GLN A 37 -28.29 -7.26 1.09
N PRO A 38 -28.27 -8.56 0.80
CA PRO A 38 -28.60 -9.08 -0.53
C PRO A 38 -30.04 -8.82 -0.89
N ASN A 39 -30.28 -8.42 -2.14
CA ASN A 39 -31.60 -8.29 -2.72
C ASN A 39 -32.01 -9.64 -3.36
N THR A 40 -33.11 -10.21 -2.88
CA THR A 40 -33.57 -11.51 -3.37
C THR A 40 -34.14 -11.49 -4.80
N GLU A 41 -34.47 -10.34 -5.34
CA GLU A 41 -35.05 -10.20 -6.67
C GLU A 41 -34.01 -10.29 -7.79
N ASP A 42 -32.87 -9.60 -7.61
CA ASP A 42 -31.86 -9.46 -8.66
C ASP A 42 -30.43 -9.89 -8.22
N GLY A 43 -30.22 -10.24 -6.95
CA GLY A 43 -28.94 -10.67 -6.39
C GLY A 43 -27.96 -9.52 -6.14
N SER A 44 -28.37 -8.26 -6.34
CA SER A 44 -27.54 -7.10 -5.99
C SER A 44 -27.37 -6.96 -4.47
N LEU A 45 -26.40 -6.17 -4.04
CA LEU A 45 -26.16 -5.90 -2.63
C LEU A 45 -26.52 -4.44 -2.31
N ASN A 46 -27.43 -4.24 -1.36
CA ASN A 46 -27.65 -2.93 -0.73
C ASN A 46 -26.55 -2.73 0.31
N ILE A 47 -25.74 -1.71 0.14
CA ILE A 47 -24.57 -1.45 0.99
C ILE A 47 -24.74 -0.09 1.65
N THR A 48 -24.52 -0.04 2.96
CA THR A 48 -24.46 1.19 3.74
C THR A 48 -23.16 1.25 4.50
N VAL A 49 -22.46 2.36 4.38
CA VAL A 49 -21.17 2.62 5.01
C VAL A 49 -21.27 3.77 5.99
N SER A 50 -20.62 3.63 7.13
CA SER A 50 -20.40 4.72 8.09
C SER A 50 -18.93 4.71 8.51
N LEU A 51 -18.29 5.87 8.40
CA LEU A 51 -16.87 6.05 8.72
C LEU A 51 -16.71 7.17 9.74
N THR A 52 -15.94 6.90 10.80
CA THR A 52 -15.41 7.94 11.69
C THR A 52 -13.94 8.13 11.35
N TRP A 53 -13.63 9.32 10.84
CA TRP A 53 -12.34 9.66 10.23
C TRP A 53 -11.63 10.74 11.04
N THR A 54 -10.33 10.62 11.25
CA THR A 54 -9.48 11.66 11.85
C THR A 54 -8.48 12.13 10.81
N ALA A 55 -8.54 13.39 10.46
CA ALA A 55 -7.56 14.05 9.60
C ALA A 55 -6.23 14.19 10.36
N LEU A 56 -5.19 13.47 9.95
CA LEU A 56 -3.85 13.59 10.55
C LEU A 56 -3.07 14.78 9.98
N GLU A 57 -3.49 15.28 8.83
CA GLU A 57 -3.10 16.55 8.21
C GLU A 57 -4.35 17.37 7.86
N GLU A 58 -4.18 18.62 7.44
CA GLU A 58 -5.29 19.45 6.98
C GLU A 58 -5.88 18.87 5.70
N LEU A 59 -7.17 18.57 5.69
CA LEU A 59 -7.93 18.20 4.50
C LEU A 59 -8.53 19.46 3.89
N PRO A 60 -8.03 19.93 2.75
CA PRO A 60 -8.58 21.12 2.10
C PRO A 60 -9.98 20.87 1.55
N TYR A 61 -10.74 21.94 1.36
CA TYR A 61 -12.02 21.86 0.65
C TYR A 61 -11.83 21.24 -0.75
N ASN A 62 -12.74 20.36 -1.14
CA ASN A 62 -12.68 19.51 -2.33
C ASN A 62 -11.62 18.40 -2.33
N GLN A 63 -10.96 18.15 -1.20
CA GLN A 63 -10.19 16.90 -1.09
C GLN A 63 -11.14 15.71 -1.23
N GLU A 64 -10.81 14.79 -2.09
CA GLU A 64 -11.49 13.51 -2.21
C GLU A 64 -10.94 12.50 -1.21
N LEU A 65 -11.84 11.78 -0.56
CA LEU A 65 -11.51 10.59 0.20
C LEU A 65 -11.74 9.38 -0.71
N LYS A 66 -10.70 8.60 -0.93
CA LYS A 66 -10.68 7.48 -1.87
C LYS A 66 -10.92 6.17 -1.11
N ILE A 67 -11.99 5.47 -1.42
CA ILE A 67 -12.43 4.25 -0.73
C ILE A 67 -12.61 3.15 -1.77
N GLY A 68 -11.89 2.03 -1.65
CA GLY A 68 -12.01 0.91 -2.57
C GLY A 68 -13.43 0.36 -2.66
N VAL A 69 -13.83 -0.07 -3.86
CA VAL A 69 -15.10 -0.77 -4.11
C VAL A 69 -14.85 -2.06 -4.87
N PRO A 70 -15.70 -3.09 -4.67
CA PRO A 70 -15.48 -4.40 -5.29
C PRO A 70 -15.47 -4.38 -6.83
N ASN A 71 -16.28 -3.50 -7.43
CA ASN A 71 -16.32 -3.24 -8.86
C ASN A 71 -17.08 -1.94 -9.15
N GLY A 72 -16.94 -1.38 -10.36
CA GLY A 72 -17.57 -0.13 -10.78
C GLY A 72 -19.05 -0.23 -11.16
N SER A 73 -19.69 -1.39 -10.99
CA SER A 73 -21.13 -1.52 -11.29
C SER A 73 -21.96 -1.11 -10.09
N ILE A 74 -22.03 0.20 -9.89
CA ILE A 74 -22.69 0.88 -8.77
C ILE A 74 -23.91 1.64 -9.30
N ARG A 75 -25.00 1.63 -8.53
CA ARG A 75 -26.19 2.46 -8.77
C ARG A 75 -26.76 2.98 -7.46
N GLU A 76 -27.57 4.03 -7.57
CA GLU A 76 -28.33 4.61 -6.46
C GLU A 76 -27.45 5.09 -5.29
N GLU A 77 -26.25 5.61 -5.61
CA GLU A 77 -25.38 6.18 -4.59
C GLU A 77 -26.06 7.37 -3.91
N THR A 78 -26.03 7.38 -2.59
CA THR A 78 -26.73 8.36 -1.77
C THR A 78 -25.87 8.75 -0.57
N ALA A 79 -25.62 10.05 -0.39
CA ALA A 79 -25.09 10.61 0.84
C ALA A 79 -26.18 10.55 1.94
N LEU A 80 -25.81 9.99 3.09
CA LEU A 80 -26.71 9.85 4.25
C LEU A 80 -26.44 10.90 5.32
N THR A 81 -25.34 11.64 5.21
CA THR A 81 -24.97 12.74 6.12
C THR A 81 -24.75 14.03 5.33
N ASP A 82 -25.04 15.17 5.96
CA ASP A 82 -25.01 16.49 5.32
C ASP A 82 -23.59 16.98 5.01
N ASN A 83 -22.57 16.37 5.59
CA ASN A 83 -21.16 16.73 5.37
C ASN A 83 -20.53 16.04 4.13
N ILE A 84 -21.30 15.32 3.35
CA ILE A 84 -20.92 14.85 2.01
C ILE A 84 -21.53 15.81 0.98
N GLU A 85 -20.67 16.52 0.25
CA GLU A 85 -21.12 17.40 -0.84
C GLU A 85 -21.45 16.61 -2.10
N ARG A 86 -20.64 15.60 -2.42
CA ARG A 86 -20.79 14.80 -3.64
C ARG A 86 -20.17 13.42 -3.46
N LEU A 87 -20.77 12.43 -4.12
CA LEU A 87 -20.19 11.10 -4.36
C LEU A 87 -19.88 10.98 -5.85
N SER A 88 -18.81 10.29 -6.19
CA SER A 88 -18.55 9.78 -7.53
C SER A 88 -17.78 8.47 -7.43
N PHE A 89 -17.74 7.69 -8.49
CA PHE A 89 -17.05 6.40 -8.49
C PHE A 89 -16.45 6.09 -9.86
N ASP A 90 -15.47 5.21 -9.84
CA ASP A 90 -14.92 4.57 -11.03
C ASP A 90 -14.96 3.04 -10.87
N ASN A 91 -14.16 2.31 -11.66
CA ASN A 91 -14.15 0.84 -11.60
C ASN A 91 -13.60 0.26 -10.29
N SER A 92 -12.89 1.04 -9.49
CA SER A 92 -12.13 0.56 -8.33
C SER A 92 -12.40 1.32 -7.05
N TYR A 93 -12.89 2.58 -7.15
CA TYR A 93 -13.01 3.47 -5.99
C TYR A 93 -14.29 4.27 -5.97
N MET A 94 -14.81 4.47 -4.75
CA MET A 94 -15.76 5.50 -4.42
C MET A 94 -15.00 6.73 -3.94
N TYR A 95 -15.27 7.89 -4.52
CA TYR A 95 -14.73 9.20 -4.14
C TYR A 95 -15.77 9.98 -3.36
N VAL A 96 -15.46 10.28 -2.11
CA VAL A 96 -16.31 11.07 -1.22
C VAL A 96 -15.73 12.47 -1.11
N TYR A 97 -16.49 13.47 -1.56
CA TYR A 97 -16.14 14.89 -1.46
C TYR A 97 -16.86 15.51 -0.28
N LEU A 98 -16.10 16.12 0.63
CA LEU A 98 -16.63 16.71 1.86
C LEU A 98 -17.09 18.15 1.64
N ASP A 99 -18.04 18.59 2.46
CA ASP A 99 -18.70 19.90 2.39
C ASP A 99 -17.78 21.09 2.75
N ARG A 100 -16.67 20.84 3.45
CA ARG A 100 -15.72 21.85 3.93
C ARG A 100 -14.30 21.29 4.10
N ALA A 101 -13.37 22.17 4.39
CA ALA A 101 -12.06 21.79 4.89
C ALA A 101 -12.14 21.27 6.34
N TYR A 102 -11.26 20.34 6.70
CA TYR A 102 -11.10 19.80 8.07
C TYR A 102 -9.69 20.08 8.57
N GLU A 103 -9.58 20.54 9.81
CA GLU A 103 -8.29 20.86 10.39
C GLU A 103 -7.53 19.60 10.83
N GLN A 104 -6.22 19.71 10.91
CA GLN A 104 -5.39 18.64 11.46
C GLN A 104 -5.84 18.25 12.87
N GLY A 105 -6.06 16.96 13.10
CA GLY A 105 -6.55 16.38 14.35
C GLY A 105 -8.08 16.41 14.49
N GLU A 106 -8.80 16.98 13.53
CA GLU A 106 -10.26 16.98 13.57
C GLU A 106 -10.79 15.58 13.26
N THR A 107 -11.80 15.16 14.04
CA THR A 107 -12.51 13.89 13.84
C THR A 107 -13.93 14.15 13.42
N PHE A 108 -14.39 13.49 12.36
CA PHE A 108 -15.73 13.63 11.80
C PHE A 108 -16.28 12.28 11.37
N THR A 109 -17.61 12.20 11.27
CA THR A 109 -18.30 10.98 10.83
C THR A 109 -19.13 11.29 9.60
N PHE A 110 -19.08 10.43 8.60
CA PHE A 110 -19.90 10.50 7.41
C PHE A 110 -20.43 9.12 7.02
N SER A 111 -21.57 9.11 6.32
CA SER A 111 -22.24 7.88 5.92
C SER A 111 -22.84 8.03 4.53
N TYR A 112 -22.81 6.96 3.77
CA TYR A 112 -23.37 6.87 2.43
C TYR A 112 -23.84 5.45 2.12
N SER A 113 -24.62 5.28 1.07
CA SER A 113 -25.12 3.99 0.62
C SER A 113 -25.13 3.91 -0.89
N TRP A 114 -25.13 2.66 -1.41
CA TRP A 114 -25.27 2.36 -2.82
C TRP A 114 -25.80 0.94 -3.03
N VAL A 115 -26.16 0.63 -4.25
CA VAL A 115 -26.45 -0.73 -4.70
C VAL A 115 -25.30 -1.23 -5.55
N GLN A 116 -24.74 -2.37 -5.16
CA GLN A 116 -23.62 -3.01 -5.84
C GLN A 116 -24.12 -4.19 -6.68
N GLU A 117 -23.82 -4.21 -7.96
CA GLU A 117 -24.20 -5.25 -8.89
C GLU A 117 -23.04 -6.24 -9.16
N TYR A 118 -23.33 -7.35 -9.82
CA TYR A 118 -22.36 -8.40 -10.25
C TYR A 118 -21.54 -8.98 -9.12
N MET A 119 -22.18 -9.25 -7.97
CA MET A 119 -21.50 -9.75 -6.78
C MET A 119 -21.74 -11.21 -6.45
N TYR A 120 -22.72 -11.87 -7.09
CA TYR A 120 -23.03 -13.27 -6.81
C TYR A 120 -22.44 -14.23 -7.84
N GLY A 121 -22.07 -15.43 -7.37
CA GLY A 121 -21.77 -16.59 -8.20
C GLY A 121 -22.92 -17.61 -8.13
N LEU A 122 -23.13 -18.34 -9.22
CA LEU A 122 -24.12 -19.40 -9.31
C LEU A 122 -23.42 -20.76 -9.49
N ASP A 123 -23.83 -21.75 -8.66
CA ASP A 123 -23.47 -23.15 -8.83
C ASP A 123 -24.73 -24.02 -8.62
N GLY A 124 -25.42 -24.35 -9.70
CA GLY A 124 -26.77 -24.91 -9.66
C GLY A 124 -27.74 -23.96 -8.98
N ASP A 125 -28.40 -24.44 -7.91
CA ASP A 125 -29.33 -23.64 -7.10
C ASP A 125 -28.64 -22.87 -5.97
N THR A 126 -27.31 -22.94 -5.87
CA THR A 126 -26.55 -22.26 -4.81
C THR A 126 -26.13 -20.87 -5.29
N VAL A 127 -26.45 -19.85 -4.49
CA VAL A 127 -25.99 -18.48 -4.66
C VAL A 127 -24.85 -18.21 -3.67
N THR A 128 -23.73 -17.70 -4.16
CA THR A 128 -22.55 -17.42 -3.34
C THR A 128 -22.11 -15.98 -3.52
N TYR A 129 -21.89 -15.30 -2.44
CA TYR A 129 -21.28 -13.97 -2.41
C TYR A 129 -19.88 -14.07 -1.83
N ASP A 130 -18.88 -13.51 -2.53
CA ASP A 130 -17.57 -13.19 -2.01
C ASP A 130 -17.49 -11.67 -1.91
N TYR A 131 -17.57 -11.15 -0.69
CA TYR A 131 -17.64 -9.71 -0.47
C TYR A 131 -16.46 -9.21 0.36
N THR A 132 -15.76 -8.24 -0.20
CA THR A 132 -14.71 -7.49 0.47
C THR A 132 -15.20 -6.05 0.61
N PRO A 133 -15.40 -5.54 1.83
CA PRO A 133 -15.66 -4.12 2.06
C PRO A 133 -14.54 -3.26 1.50
N GLY A 134 -14.81 -1.97 1.31
CA GLY A 134 -13.84 -1.00 0.83
C GLY A 134 -12.52 -1.07 1.61
N TRP A 135 -11.43 -0.90 0.90
CA TRP A 135 -10.08 -0.87 1.45
C TRP A 135 -9.50 0.55 1.35
N PHE A 136 -8.44 0.78 2.11
CA PHE A 136 -7.78 2.06 2.18
C PHE A 136 -6.28 1.87 1.99
N ASP A 137 -5.73 2.48 0.94
CA ASP A 137 -4.31 2.35 0.61
C ASP A 137 -3.44 3.30 1.45
N GLU A 138 -4.04 4.39 1.94
CA GLU A 138 -3.33 5.50 2.62
C GLU A 138 -3.80 5.73 4.06
N ALA A 139 -4.76 4.95 4.58
CA ALA A 139 -5.26 5.08 5.94
C ALA A 139 -5.28 3.74 6.68
N LYS A 140 -5.05 3.79 8.00
CA LYS A 140 -5.20 2.65 8.90
C LYS A 140 -6.58 2.67 9.54
N ILE A 141 -7.10 1.48 9.87
CA ILE A 141 -8.41 1.33 10.48
C ILE A 141 -8.26 0.84 11.92
N GLY A 142 -8.76 1.63 12.88
CA GLY A 142 -8.76 1.29 14.30
C GLY A 142 -9.70 0.15 14.62
N ALA A 143 -10.96 0.27 14.20
CA ALA A 143 -11.98 -0.76 14.34
C ALA A 143 -12.80 -0.90 13.05
N MET A 144 -13.12 -2.13 12.67
CA MET A 144 -13.95 -2.43 11.53
C MET A 144 -15.05 -3.42 11.93
N THR A 145 -16.27 -3.14 11.47
CA THR A 145 -17.43 -3.99 11.65
C THR A 145 -18.14 -4.20 10.31
N LEU A 146 -18.25 -5.44 9.88
CA LEU A 146 -19.08 -5.85 8.77
C LEU A 146 -20.35 -6.52 9.30
N LEU A 147 -21.49 -5.99 8.94
CA LEU A 147 -22.80 -6.57 9.22
C LEU A 147 -23.38 -7.14 7.92
N TRP A 148 -23.55 -8.45 7.88
CA TRP A 148 -24.25 -9.11 6.78
C TRP A 148 -25.66 -9.48 7.23
N LEU A 149 -26.67 -8.92 6.60
CA LEU A 149 -28.07 -9.13 6.90
C LEU A 149 -28.63 -10.19 5.95
N ASP A 150 -28.94 -11.35 6.49
CA ASP A 150 -29.60 -12.38 5.69
C ASP A 150 -30.99 -11.86 5.25
N PRO A 151 -31.38 -12.09 3.98
CA PRO A 151 -32.76 -11.80 3.54
C PRO A 151 -33.78 -12.59 4.36
N ASP A 152 -35.02 -12.06 4.45
CA ASP A 152 -36.10 -12.68 5.22
C ASP A 152 -36.30 -14.17 4.87
N GLY A 153 -36.26 -15.02 5.88
CA GLY A 153 -36.47 -16.45 5.73
C GLY A 153 -35.25 -17.23 5.20
N LEU A 154 -34.14 -16.55 4.90
CA LEU A 154 -32.90 -17.19 4.49
C LEU A 154 -31.87 -17.20 5.62
N THR A 155 -30.97 -18.17 5.57
CA THR A 155 -29.80 -18.24 6.44
C THR A 155 -28.60 -18.64 5.60
N GLY A 156 -27.67 -17.70 5.42
CA GLY A 156 -26.46 -17.95 4.66
C GLY A 156 -25.47 -18.82 5.45
N ASP A 157 -24.82 -19.75 4.78
CA ASP A 157 -23.64 -20.45 5.32
C ASP A 157 -22.41 -19.57 5.12
N PHE A 158 -21.70 -19.31 6.21
CA PHE A 158 -20.67 -18.27 6.27
C PHE A 158 -19.27 -18.85 6.42
N SER A 159 -18.32 -18.25 5.75
CA SER A 159 -16.89 -18.47 6.00
C SER A 159 -16.11 -17.16 5.89
N ASP A 160 -15.18 -16.97 6.84
CA ASP A 160 -14.18 -15.90 6.79
C ASP A 160 -13.06 -16.29 5.83
N THR A 161 -12.77 -15.44 4.87
CA THR A 161 -11.66 -15.59 3.91
C THR A 161 -10.68 -14.43 3.99
N SER A 162 -10.73 -13.64 5.07
CA SER A 162 -9.95 -12.41 5.28
C SER A 162 -8.46 -12.65 5.38
N SER A 163 -7.69 -11.67 4.93
CA SER A 163 -6.25 -11.61 5.19
C SER A 163 -5.93 -11.22 6.64
N ALA A 164 -6.81 -10.44 7.29
CA ALA A 164 -6.61 -9.92 8.64
C ALA A 164 -7.22 -10.80 9.73
N GLY A 165 -8.16 -11.70 9.39
CA GLY A 165 -8.97 -12.43 10.35
C GLY A 165 -9.97 -11.52 11.07
N GLY A 166 -10.99 -12.10 11.70
CA GLY A 166 -11.97 -11.34 12.46
C GLY A 166 -12.78 -12.24 13.39
N ASP A 167 -13.32 -11.63 14.45
CA ASP A 167 -14.28 -12.30 15.31
C ASP A 167 -15.67 -12.30 14.64
N VAL A 168 -16.28 -13.48 14.55
CA VAL A 168 -17.57 -13.67 13.91
C VAL A 168 -18.62 -14.04 14.92
N THR A 169 -19.72 -13.31 14.87
CA THR A 169 -20.93 -13.60 15.67
C THR A 169 -22.15 -13.59 14.77
N ARG A 170 -23.16 -14.42 15.11
CA ARG A 170 -24.46 -14.41 14.41
C ARG A 170 -25.57 -14.31 15.42
N GLN A 171 -26.50 -13.40 15.19
CA GLN A 171 -27.68 -13.21 16.00
C GLN A 171 -28.84 -12.70 15.13
N ASP A 172 -30.02 -13.34 15.25
CA ASP A 172 -31.30 -12.88 14.63
C ASP A 172 -31.20 -12.56 13.13
N GLY A 173 -30.54 -13.41 12.33
CA GLY A 173 -30.36 -13.21 10.89
C GLY A 173 -29.29 -12.18 10.51
N VAL A 174 -28.58 -11.63 11.49
CA VAL A 174 -27.44 -10.75 11.27
C VAL A 174 -26.15 -11.48 11.62
N LEU A 175 -25.23 -11.47 10.67
CA LEU A 175 -23.87 -11.91 10.92
C LEU A 175 -23.00 -10.66 11.08
N ALA A 176 -22.33 -10.56 12.21
CA ALA A 176 -21.35 -9.51 12.46
C ALA A 176 -19.94 -10.08 12.46
N MET A 177 -19.07 -9.47 11.70
CA MET A 177 -17.64 -9.75 11.69
C MET A 177 -16.90 -8.49 12.11
N THR A 178 -16.00 -8.59 13.09
CA THR A 178 -15.26 -7.46 13.62
C THR A 178 -13.76 -7.72 13.57
N ALA A 179 -13.00 -6.68 13.20
CA ALA A 179 -11.55 -6.68 13.25
C ALA A 179 -11.06 -5.36 13.82
N SER A 180 -9.83 -5.30 14.29
CA SER A 180 -9.21 -4.09 14.82
C SER A 180 -7.75 -3.98 14.44
N GLY A 181 -7.27 -2.74 14.33
CA GLY A 181 -5.88 -2.45 14.02
C GLY A 181 -5.46 -2.91 12.61
N LEU A 182 -6.33 -2.70 11.62
CA LEU A 182 -6.02 -3.01 10.22
C LEU A 182 -4.99 -2.02 9.68
N ASP A 183 -3.95 -2.55 9.09
CA ASP A 183 -2.90 -1.78 8.42
C ASP A 183 -3.29 -1.48 6.96
N TYR A 184 -2.51 -0.67 6.27
CA TYR A 184 -2.74 -0.28 4.87
C TYR A 184 -3.04 -1.46 3.97
N GLY A 185 -4.08 -1.34 3.15
CA GLY A 185 -4.50 -2.37 2.20
C GLY A 185 -4.99 -3.69 2.82
N GLN A 186 -5.06 -3.80 4.16
CA GLN A 186 -5.65 -4.98 4.80
C GLN A 186 -7.17 -4.96 4.68
N THR A 187 -7.75 -6.12 4.37
CA THR A 187 -9.18 -6.27 4.11
C THR A 187 -9.78 -7.38 4.97
N MET A 188 -11.06 -7.23 5.27
CA MET A 188 -11.93 -8.33 5.68
C MET A 188 -12.67 -8.85 4.44
N THR A 189 -12.75 -10.16 4.27
CA THR A 189 -13.49 -10.78 3.17
C THR A 189 -14.41 -11.86 3.72
N VAL A 190 -15.65 -11.83 3.33
CA VAL A 190 -16.64 -12.83 3.73
C VAL A 190 -17.14 -13.59 2.51
N ARG A 191 -17.32 -14.90 2.69
CA ARG A 191 -18.07 -15.73 1.76
C ARG A 191 -19.36 -16.16 2.41
N VAL A 192 -20.50 -15.87 1.76
CA VAL A 192 -21.83 -16.29 2.21
C VAL A 192 -22.52 -17.09 1.11
N ARG A 193 -23.04 -18.27 1.47
CA ARG A 193 -23.70 -19.21 0.54
C ARG A 193 -25.15 -19.44 0.96
N TYR A 194 -26.03 -19.40 -0.01
CA TYR A 194 -27.46 -19.72 0.15
C TYR A 194 -27.83 -20.87 -0.78
N THR A 195 -28.45 -21.91 -0.23
CA THR A 195 -28.91 -23.09 -1.00
C THR A 195 -30.37 -23.02 -1.40
N ASP A 196 -31.17 -22.17 -0.76
CA ASP A 196 -32.61 -22.06 -0.93
C ASP A 196 -33.02 -20.65 -1.39
N TRP A 197 -32.29 -20.10 -2.40
CA TRP A 197 -32.59 -18.78 -2.91
C TRP A 197 -33.98 -18.73 -3.55
N PRO A 198 -34.85 -17.72 -3.20
CA PRO A 198 -36.28 -17.76 -3.52
C PRO A 198 -36.63 -17.46 -4.99
N THR A 199 -35.69 -16.87 -5.73
CA THR A 199 -35.88 -16.46 -7.13
C THR A 199 -34.78 -17.04 -8.02
N ALA A 200 -35.09 -17.25 -9.29
CA ALA A 200 -34.07 -17.61 -10.27
C ALA A 200 -33.27 -16.37 -10.66
N LEU A 201 -32.00 -16.32 -10.27
CA LEU A 201 -31.09 -15.26 -10.67
C LEU A 201 -30.54 -15.47 -12.07
N SER A 202 -30.28 -14.39 -12.80
CA SER A 202 -29.73 -14.43 -14.15
C SER A 202 -28.21 -14.65 -14.12
N PRO A 203 -27.66 -15.65 -14.82
CA PRO A 203 -26.21 -15.78 -14.98
C PRO A 203 -25.54 -14.55 -15.60
N GLU A 204 -26.29 -13.74 -16.36
CA GLU A 204 -25.77 -12.53 -17.01
C GLU A 204 -25.45 -11.40 -16.00
N ASN A 205 -26.01 -11.46 -14.79
CA ASN A 205 -25.74 -10.49 -13.72
C ASN A 205 -24.83 -11.07 -12.63
N SER A 206 -24.26 -12.25 -12.86
CA SER A 206 -23.31 -12.88 -11.92
C SER A 206 -21.91 -12.29 -12.04
N ILE A 207 -21.07 -12.57 -11.04
CA ILE A 207 -19.67 -12.20 -11.04
C ILE A 207 -18.95 -12.75 -12.28
N GLY A 208 -18.15 -11.91 -12.95
CA GLY A 208 -17.48 -12.27 -14.21
C GLY A 208 -18.31 -11.99 -15.47
N SER A 209 -19.60 -11.65 -15.34
CA SER A 209 -20.44 -11.20 -16.46
C SER A 209 -20.52 -9.67 -16.57
N GLN A 210 -19.79 -8.98 -15.72
CA GLN A 210 -19.74 -7.52 -15.69
C GLN A 210 -19.40 -6.96 -17.08
N PRO A 211 -20.13 -5.95 -17.58
CA PRO A 211 -19.76 -5.27 -18.81
C PRO A 211 -18.34 -4.72 -18.71
N ASP A 212 -17.56 -4.95 -19.77
CA ASP A 212 -16.22 -4.37 -19.86
C ASP A 212 -16.34 -2.85 -20.00
N ASN A 213 -16.19 -2.13 -18.90
CA ASN A 213 -16.17 -0.67 -18.83
C ASN A 213 -14.79 -0.07 -19.13
N SER A 214 -13.89 -0.83 -19.75
CA SER A 214 -12.51 -0.37 -20.08
C SER A 214 -12.45 0.85 -21.01
N GLY A 215 -13.59 1.40 -21.43
CA GLY A 215 -13.67 2.59 -22.24
C GLY A 215 -13.46 3.93 -21.50
N TYR A 216 -13.30 3.93 -20.16
CA TYR A 216 -13.06 5.15 -19.36
C TYR A 216 -11.64 5.24 -18.80
N ASP A 217 -10.80 4.21 -18.96
CA ASP A 217 -9.47 4.16 -18.35
C ASP A 217 -8.38 4.97 -19.07
N ASP A 218 -8.72 5.70 -20.16
CA ASP A 218 -7.72 6.38 -21.00
C ASP A 218 -7.33 7.81 -20.54
N TRP A 219 -7.81 8.29 -19.36
CA TRP A 219 -7.61 9.71 -18.99
C TRP A 219 -6.73 9.98 -17.76
N TYR A 220 -6.29 8.96 -16.98
CA TYR A 220 -5.57 9.20 -15.72
C TYR A 220 -4.38 8.27 -15.43
N ASP A 221 -3.77 7.65 -16.44
CA ASP A 221 -2.62 6.75 -16.25
C ASP A 221 -1.25 7.45 -16.44
N GLU A 222 -1.13 8.75 -16.11
CA GLU A 222 0.17 9.46 -16.24
C GLU A 222 0.92 9.70 -14.91
N ASP A 223 0.40 9.36 -13.74
CA ASP A 223 1.04 9.74 -12.46
C ASP A 223 1.68 8.62 -11.62
N GLU A 224 1.52 7.33 -11.95
CA GLU A 224 2.19 6.26 -11.18
C GLU A 224 3.69 6.08 -11.46
N ASP A 225 4.22 6.67 -12.52
CA ASP A 225 5.64 6.46 -12.90
C ASP A 225 6.61 7.45 -12.22
N THR A 226 6.11 8.47 -11.50
CA THR A 226 6.97 9.47 -10.84
C THR A 226 7.72 8.90 -9.63
N GLY A 227 7.16 7.96 -8.90
CA GLY A 227 7.80 7.31 -7.76
C GLY A 227 8.97 6.43 -8.17
N MET A 228 8.81 5.63 -9.20
CA MET A 228 9.89 4.78 -9.75
C MET A 228 10.96 5.63 -10.43
N ALA A 229 10.57 6.66 -11.18
CA ALA A 229 11.52 7.59 -11.80
C ALA A 229 12.34 8.36 -10.74
N ALA A 230 11.72 8.79 -9.64
CA ALA A 230 12.41 9.44 -8.52
C ALA A 230 13.38 8.50 -7.81
N LEU A 231 13.02 7.22 -7.62
CA LEU A 231 13.91 6.20 -7.06
C LEU A 231 15.10 5.90 -7.98
N PHE A 232 14.88 5.77 -9.28
CA PHE A 232 15.95 5.60 -10.27
C PHE A 232 16.86 6.83 -10.32
N LEU A 233 16.31 8.04 -10.28
CA LEU A 233 17.07 9.28 -10.28
C LEU A 233 17.94 9.40 -9.01
N THR A 234 17.39 9.08 -7.83
CA THR A 234 18.12 9.07 -6.55
C THR A 234 19.25 8.02 -6.57
N LEU A 235 19.01 6.84 -7.12
CA LEU A 235 20.01 5.81 -7.28
C LEU A 235 21.15 6.27 -8.20
N ILE A 236 20.83 6.87 -9.36
CA ILE A 236 21.80 7.39 -10.31
C ILE A 236 22.65 8.51 -9.68
N ILE A 237 22.00 9.45 -8.95
CA ILE A 237 22.69 10.54 -8.25
C ILE A 237 23.63 9.97 -7.19
N THR A 238 23.19 8.98 -6.42
CA THR A 238 24.01 8.32 -5.39
C THR A 238 25.23 7.64 -5.99
N ILE A 239 25.06 6.88 -7.09
CA ILE A 239 26.16 6.23 -7.81
C ILE A 239 27.13 7.29 -8.35
N PHE A 240 26.63 8.40 -8.90
CA PHE A 240 27.43 9.49 -9.41
C PHE A 240 28.26 10.17 -8.30
N ILE A 241 27.66 10.44 -7.15
CA ILE A 241 28.35 11.01 -5.99
C ILE A 241 29.47 10.07 -5.52
N VAL A 242 29.19 8.77 -5.37
CA VAL A 242 30.21 7.76 -5.00
C VAL A 242 31.35 7.73 -6.02
N TRP A 243 31.04 7.76 -7.31
CA TRP A 243 32.05 7.78 -8.38
C TRP A 243 32.92 9.06 -8.32
N VAL A 244 32.32 10.24 -8.10
CA VAL A 244 33.03 11.51 -7.95
C VAL A 244 33.94 11.47 -6.73
N VAL A 245 33.44 10.99 -5.57
CA VAL A 245 34.21 10.85 -4.35
C VAL A 245 35.41 9.91 -4.55
N VAL A 246 35.20 8.75 -5.16
CA VAL A 246 36.28 7.81 -5.48
C VAL A 246 37.30 8.45 -6.42
N ARG A 247 36.86 9.22 -7.41
CA ARG A 247 37.75 9.93 -8.36
C ARG A 247 38.57 11.03 -7.67
N ILE A 248 37.95 11.80 -6.74
CA ILE A 248 38.64 12.79 -5.93
C ILE A 248 39.66 12.13 -5.02
N LEU A 249 39.29 11.05 -4.31
CA LEU A 249 40.20 10.30 -3.45
C LEU A 249 41.37 9.72 -4.24
N ARG A 250 41.14 9.22 -5.46
CA ARG A 250 42.24 8.76 -6.35
C ARG A 250 43.13 9.91 -6.78
N LYS A 251 42.61 11.10 -7.03
CA LYS A 251 43.43 12.31 -7.36
C LYS A 251 44.17 12.85 -6.16
N LEU A 252 43.57 12.88 -4.97
CA LEU A 252 44.22 13.29 -3.72
C LEU A 252 45.19 12.25 -3.22
N GLY A 253 44.99 10.95 -3.53
CA GLY A 253 45.87 9.84 -3.22
C GLY A 253 47.02 9.65 -4.20
N GLY A 254 47.12 10.46 -5.27
CA GLY A 254 48.14 10.38 -6.29
C GLY A 254 49.58 10.69 -5.86
N GLY A 255 49.83 10.86 -4.54
CA GLY A 255 51.14 11.02 -3.94
C GLY A 255 51.61 9.84 -3.07
N TYR A 256 50.79 8.81 -2.88
CA TYR A 256 51.11 7.61 -2.11
C TYR A 256 50.85 6.33 -2.91
N ALA A 257 51.50 6.20 -4.05
CA ALA A 257 51.77 4.89 -4.64
C ALA A 257 52.97 4.23 -3.93
N GLY A 258 52.93 4.23 -2.59
CA GLY A 258 53.78 3.39 -1.76
C GLY A 258 52.98 2.11 -1.51
N GLY A 259 53.13 1.12 -2.40
CA GLY A 259 52.49 -0.17 -2.27
C GLY A 259 52.75 -0.79 -0.92
N PHE A 260 51.73 -1.23 -0.23
CA PHE A 260 51.80 -2.25 0.78
C PHE A 260 52.21 -3.55 0.09
N GLY A 261 53.51 -3.79 0.06
CA GLY A 261 54.16 -4.97 -0.50
C GLY A 261 55.59 -4.62 -0.81
N THR A 262 56.51 -4.74 0.19
CA THR A 262 57.93 -4.71 -0.07
C THR A 262 58.18 -5.83 -1.05
N ARG A 263 58.50 -5.48 -2.32
CA ARG A 263 58.96 -6.47 -3.30
C ARG A 263 60.27 -6.99 -2.82
N TYR A 264 60.44 -8.31 -2.82
CA TYR A 264 61.68 -8.95 -2.46
C TYR A 264 62.30 -9.57 -3.72
N VAL A 265 63.61 -9.59 -3.80
CA VAL A 265 64.38 -10.28 -4.82
C VAL A 265 65.20 -11.36 -4.15
N PHE A 266 65.23 -12.52 -4.75
CA PHE A 266 66.00 -13.69 -4.24
C PHE A 266 67.37 -13.76 -4.91
N VAL A 267 68.41 -13.59 -4.11
CA VAL A 267 69.75 -13.60 -4.59
C VAL A 267 70.63 -14.39 -3.59
N ASN A 268 71.48 -15.31 -4.08
CA ASN A 268 72.40 -16.12 -3.27
C ASN A 268 71.75 -16.80 -2.06
N HIS A 269 70.55 -17.41 -2.27
CA HIS A 269 69.79 -18.14 -1.26
C HIS A 269 69.18 -17.28 -0.15
N LEU A 270 69.11 -15.94 -0.33
CA LEU A 270 68.45 -14.99 0.61
C LEU A 270 67.51 -14.06 -0.13
N TRP A 271 66.46 -13.64 0.60
CA TRP A 271 65.50 -12.65 0.12
C TRP A 271 65.90 -11.24 0.56
N TYR A 272 65.98 -10.33 -0.39
CA TYR A 272 66.32 -8.92 -0.15
C TYR A 272 65.16 -8.03 -0.57
N PRO A 273 64.87 -6.94 0.19
CA PRO A 273 63.96 -5.92 -0.31
C PRO A 273 64.42 -5.38 -1.66
N ALA A 274 63.54 -5.40 -2.65
CA ALA A 274 63.85 -4.97 -4.00
C ALA A 274 63.78 -3.42 -4.11
N GLY A 275 64.71 -2.86 -4.85
CA GLY A 275 64.68 -1.48 -5.30
C GLY A 275 63.73 -1.32 -6.51
N PRO A 276 63.56 -0.06 -7.01
CA PRO A 276 62.74 0.22 -8.18
C PRO A 276 63.21 -0.47 -9.46
N ASP A 277 64.47 -0.79 -9.52
CA ASP A 277 65.17 -1.47 -10.62
C ASP A 277 65.12 -3.00 -10.51
N GLY A 278 64.41 -3.55 -9.52
CA GLY A 278 64.30 -4.99 -9.28
C GLY A 278 65.56 -5.63 -8.68
N LYS A 279 66.56 -4.87 -8.24
CA LYS A 279 67.76 -5.34 -7.56
C LYS A 279 67.64 -5.18 -6.04
N PRO A 280 68.51 -5.92 -5.26
CA PRO A 280 68.57 -5.72 -3.82
C PRO A 280 68.84 -4.26 -3.47
N ARG A 281 68.12 -3.68 -2.49
CA ARG A 281 68.41 -2.33 -2.03
C ARG A 281 69.81 -2.25 -1.44
N PRO A 282 70.60 -1.20 -1.76
CA PRO A 282 71.92 -1.01 -1.16
C PRO A 282 71.78 -0.96 0.38
N GLY A 283 72.64 -1.76 1.06
CA GLY A 283 72.64 -1.82 2.51
C GLY A 283 71.59 -2.70 3.16
N SER A 284 70.67 -3.33 2.38
CA SER A 284 69.71 -4.28 2.93
C SER A 284 70.35 -5.61 3.35
N VAL A 285 69.82 -6.18 4.45
CA VAL A 285 70.26 -7.51 4.93
C VAL A 285 69.31 -8.55 4.41
N GLY A 286 69.80 -9.60 3.81
CA GLY A 286 69.02 -10.73 3.32
C GLY A 286 68.50 -11.56 4.48
N THR A 287 67.24 -12.02 4.31
CA THR A 287 66.54 -12.92 5.24
C THR A 287 66.26 -14.26 4.57
N LYS A 288 66.36 -15.34 5.37
CA LYS A 288 66.08 -16.73 4.91
C LYS A 288 64.59 -16.93 4.75
#